data_7e437d96856aa4ae6c1406bca62a872c
#
_entry.id   7e437d96856aa4ae6c1406bca62a872c
#
_cell.length_a   1.000
_cell.length_b   1.000
_cell.length_c   1.000
_cell.angle_alpha   90.00
_cell.angle_beta   90.00
_cell.angle_gamma   90.00
#
_symmetry.space_group_name_H-M   'P 1'
#
loop_
_entity.id
_entity.type
_entity.pdbx_description
1 polymer ?
#
loop_
_entity_poly.entity_id
_entity_poly.type
_entity_poly.pdbx_seq_one_letter_code
_entity_poly.pdbx_strand_id
1 'polypeptide(L)'
;AKVNRYEVKIAEQNMSVAHTDLEISKSIYWPTINAFFNYNTRETDIPRISSIIDSNNPTITSQIGYVGATGEAVLSEIPNTSLLENSAKPFGEQLSENDGISYGLNMSMPIFNGFSTRNNVKRNLVNVKRNEYQLEQAKLDLESSVYQAFVDAEGAKKSYDAALASFESQELAYEYAQTRFDVGLTNSFEFSQSKLRYSQSNIEVNRSKYDYIFKLKVLELFFGIPATELKF
;
A
#
# COMPACT_ATOMS: atom_id res chain seq x y z
N ALA A 1 -6.62 4.84 24.86
CA ALA A 1 -7.33 5.01 23.60
C ALA A 1 -6.38 5.35 22.45
N LYS A 2 -5.53 6.38 22.53
CA LYS A 2 -4.68 6.88 21.42
C LYS A 2 -3.75 5.82 20.80
N VAL A 3 -3.28 4.83 21.58
CA VAL A 3 -2.32 3.80 21.12
C VAL A 3 -3.00 2.63 20.39
N ASN A 4 -4.27 2.35 20.69
CA ASN A 4 -4.95 1.14 20.24
C ASN A 4 -5.93 1.36 19.08
N ARG A 5 -6.28 2.61 18.76
CA ARG A 5 -7.28 2.91 17.73
C ARG A 5 -6.68 2.88 16.33
N TYR A 6 -7.34 2.16 15.44
CA TYR A 6 -6.87 1.96 14.07
C TYR A 6 -6.81 3.27 13.27
N GLU A 7 -7.72 4.22 13.53
CA GLU A 7 -7.77 5.51 12.84
C GLU A 7 -6.46 6.31 13.06
N VAL A 8 -5.96 6.33 14.31
CA VAL A 8 -4.69 6.99 14.63
C VAL A 8 -3.51 6.23 14.05
N LYS A 9 -3.50 4.88 14.14
CA LYS A 9 -2.44 4.06 13.54
C LYS A 9 -2.37 4.23 12.02
N ILE A 10 -3.51 4.30 11.34
CA ILE A 10 -3.56 4.56 9.90
C ILE A 10 -2.96 5.93 9.58
N ALA A 11 -3.33 6.97 10.33
CA ALA A 11 -2.79 8.31 10.12
C ALA A 11 -1.27 8.37 10.39
N GLU A 12 -0.76 7.65 11.41
CA GLU A 12 0.68 7.52 11.69
C GLU A 12 1.43 6.81 10.57
N GLN A 13 0.86 5.73 10.01
CA GLN A 13 1.46 5.04 8.87
C GLN A 13 1.45 5.90 7.60
N ASN A 14 0.36 6.63 7.33
CA ASN A 14 0.30 7.56 6.21
C ASN A 14 1.34 8.68 6.32
N MET A 15 1.58 9.17 7.51
CA MET A 15 2.66 10.13 7.77
C MET A 15 4.04 9.52 7.51
N SER A 16 4.28 8.27 7.94
CA SER A 16 5.52 7.53 7.67
C SER A 16 5.75 7.33 6.17
N VAL A 17 4.70 6.94 5.42
CA VAL A 17 4.75 6.83 3.96
C VAL A 17 5.11 8.17 3.31
N ALA A 18 4.46 9.27 3.72
CA ALA A 18 4.75 10.59 3.18
C ALA A 18 6.19 11.04 3.45
N HIS A 19 6.78 10.69 4.59
CA HIS A 19 8.21 10.90 4.88
C HIS A 19 9.11 10.09 3.95
N THR A 20 8.78 8.83 3.71
CA THR A 20 9.53 7.97 2.79
C THR A 20 9.46 8.51 1.36
N ASP A 21 8.29 8.97 0.90
CA ASP A 21 8.12 9.60 -0.42
C ASP A 21 8.96 10.88 -0.56
N LEU A 22 9.08 11.65 0.51
CA LEU A 22 9.97 12.81 0.54
C LEU A 22 11.44 12.40 0.40
N GLU A 23 11.89 11.37 1.10
CA GLU A 23 13.26 10.85 0.98
C GLU A 23 13.53 10.28 -0.43
N ILE A 24 12.57 9.54 -1.01
CA ILE A 24 12.64 9.06 -2.40
C ILE A 24 12.76 10.25 -3.36
N SER A 25 11.99 11.33 -3.16
CA SER A 25 12.10 12.51 -4.03
C SER A 25 13.44 13.24 -3.90
N LYS A 26 14.07 13.20 -2.72
CA LYS A 26 15.42 13.71 -2.50
C LYS A 26 16.50 12.82 -3.11
N SER A 27 16.28 11.52 -3.20
CA SER A 27 17.24 10.59 -3.77
C SER A 27 17.56 10.87 -5.24
N ILE A 28 16.66 11.56 -5.97
CA ILE A 28 16.90 11.99 -7.36
C ILE A 28 18.10 12.94 -7.50
N TYR A 29 18.53 13.60 -6.43
CA TYR A 29 19.74 14.40 -6.41
C TYR A 29 21.03 13.55 -6.42
N TRP A 30 20.94 12.26 -6.13
CA TRP A 30 22.05 11.34 -6.09
C TRP A 30 22.20 10.59 -7.41
N PRO A 31 23.41 10.13 -7.77
CA PRO A 31 23.60 9.29 -8.93
C PRO A 31 22.84 7.98 -8.84
N THR A 32 22.25 7.55 -9.95
CA THR A 32 21.70 6.21 -10.10
C THR A 32 22.76 5.30 -10.73
N ILE A 33 23.04 4.17 -10.11
CA ILE A 33 23.99 3.16 -10.60
C ILE A 33 23.20 1.93 -11.01
N ASN A 34 23.36 1.53 -12.28
CA ASN A 34 22.74 0.32 -12.83
C ASN A 34 23.83 -0.63 -13.28
N ALA A 35 23.78 -1.87 -12.84
CA ALA A 35 24.56 -2.97 -13.37
C ALA A 35 23.79 -3.65 -14.48
N PHE A 36 24.47 -4.00 -15.58
CA PHE A 36 23.87 -4.80 -16.64
C PHE A 36 24.76 -5.98 -16.99
N PHE A 37 24.12 -7.06 -17.37
CA PHE A 37 24.75 -8.25 -17.94
C PHE A 37 23.88 -8.71 -19.11
N ASN A 38 24.52 -8.84 -20.28
CA ASN A 38 23.86 -9.35 -21.48
C ASN A 38 24.67 -10.55 -21.99
N TYR A 39 23.98 -11.60 -22.33
CA TYR A 39 24.49 -12.71 -23.10
C TYR A 39 23.68 -12.80 -24.39
N ASN A 40 24.34 -12.75 -25.52
CA ASN A 40 23.72 -12.82 -26.84
C ASN A 40 24.49 -13.75 -27.73
N THR A 41 23.81 -14.43 -28.60
CA THR A 41 24.41 -15.21 -29.67
C THR A 41 23.61 -14.98 -30.95
N ARG A 42 24.22 -15.33 -32.07
CA ARG A 42 23.61 -15.19 -33.39
C ARG A 42 23.75 -16.49 -34.16
N GLU A 43 22.71 -16.90 -34.82
CA GLU A 43 22.67 -17.95 -35.80
C GLU A 43 22.39 -17.36 -37.19
N THR A 44 22.98 -17.91 -38.24
CA THR A 44 22.69 -17.58 -39.63
C THR A 44 22.76 -18.83 -40.49
N ASP A 45 21.81 -18.98 -41.38
CA ASP A 45 21.76 -20.06 -42.37
C ASP A 45 22.36 -19.61 -43.74
N ILE A 46 23.12 -18.52 -43.74
CA ILE A 46 23.76 -18.01 -44.94
C ILE A 46 25.08 -18.73 -45.17
N PRO A 47 25.25 -19.37 -46.36
CA PRO A 47 26.52 -20.03 -46.72
C PRO A 47 27.69 -19.04 -46.65
N ARG A 48 28.82 -19.50 -46.17
CA ARG A 48 30.09 -18.71 -46.15
C ARG A 48 30.83 -18.90 -47.47
N ILE A 49 31.07 -17.82 -48.13
CA ILE A 49 31.90 -17.81 -49.33
C ILE A 49 33.38 -17.60 -48.90
N SER A 50 34.19 -18.60 -49.13
CA SER A 50 35.66 -18.50 -48.93
C SER A 50 36.36 -18.52 -50.28
N SER A 51 37.45 -17.75 -50.35
CA SER A 51 38.33 -17.77 -51.53
C SER A 51 39.45 -18.80 -51.30
N ILE A 52 39.52 -19.77 -52.15
CA ILE A 52 40.56 -20.81 -52.09
C ILE A 52 41.51 -20.63 -53.29
N ILE A 53 42.83 -20.68 -53.04
CA ILE A 53 43.86 -20.67 -54.10
C ILE A 53 43.90 -22.08 -54.69
N ASP A 54 43.88 -22.15 -56.04
CA ASP A 54 44.02 -23.41 -56.74
C ASP A 54 45.46 -23.99 -56.50
N SER A 55 45.49 -25.09 -55.77
CA SER A 55 46.77 -25.72 -55.39
C SER A 55 47.63 -26.27 -56.63
N ASN A 56 46.91 -26.53 -57.73
CA ASN A 56 47.56 -27.02 -58.94
C ASN A 56 48.08 -25.91 -59.83
N ASN A 57 47.45 -24.75 -59.77
CA ASN A 57 47.87 -23.58 -60.56
C ASN A 57 47.67 -22.30 -59.69
N PRO A 58 48.58 -22.05 -58.74
CA PRO A 58 48.37 -21.06 -57.67
C PRO A 58 48.35 -19.59 -58.14
N THR A 59 48.87 -19.32 -59.33
CA THR A 59 48.87 -17.97 -59.88
C THR A 59 48.42 -18.00 -61.35
N ILE A 60 47.72 -16.94 -61.74
CA ILE A 60 47.38 -16.67 -63.14
C ILE A 60 47.94 -15.31 -63.53
N THR A 61 48.40 -15.20 -64.80
CA THR A 61 48.86 -13.96 -65.39
C THR A 61 47.65 -13.11 -65.78
N SER A 62 47.46 -11.98 -65.17
CA SER A 62 46.42 -11.01 -65.50
C SER A 62 46.99 -9.70 -65.99
N GLN A 63 46.38 -9.14 -67.01
CA GLN A 63 46.74 -7.83 -67.51
C GLN A 63 46.23 -6.77 -66.53
N ILE A 64 47.13 -5.97 -66.00
CA ILE A 64 46.82 -4.92 -65.03
C ILE A 64 46.87 -3.53 -65.64
N GLY A 65 47.29 -3.39 -66.87
CA GLY A 65 47.35 -2.10 -67.58
C GLY A 65 48.05 -2.13 -68.92
N TYR A 66 48.38 -0.94 -69.47
CA TYR A 66 49.16 -0.76 -70.68
C TYR A 66 50.30 0.24 -70.43
N VAL A 67 51.39 0.09 -71.04
CA VAL A 67 52.43 1.10 -71.05
C VAL A 67 52.03 2.25 -71.98
N GLY A 68 51.90 3.44 -71.41
CA GLY A 68 51.28 4.60 -72.07
C GLY A 68 52.05 5.04 -73.35
N ALA A 69 53.32 4.73 -73.51
CA ALA A 69 54.14 5.11 -74.68
C ALA A 69 54.12 4.06 -75.77
N THR A 70 54.02 2.79 -75.46
CA THR A 70 54.14 1.67 -76.41
C THR A 70 52.87 0.93 -76.67
N GLY A 71 51.83 1.07 -75.78
CA GLY A 71 50.60 0.32 -75.81
C GLY A 71 50.78 -1.15 -75.43
N GLU A 72 51.94 -1.56 -74.93
CA GLU A 72 52.17 -2.95 -74.47
C GLU A 72 51.47 -3.27 -73.22
N ALA A 73 50.88 -4.48 -73.11
CA ALA A 73 50.20 -4.94 -71.96
C ALA A 73 51.11 -5.17 -70.76
N VAL A 74 50.84 -4.56 -69.63
CA VAL A 74 51.52 -4.88 -68.36
C VAL A 74 50.83 -6.07 -67.72
N LEU A 75 51.54 -7.14 -67.62
CA LEU A 75 51.03 -8.39 -67.02
C LEU A 75 51.52 -8.52 -65.57
N SER A 76 50.71 -9.02 -64.69
CA SER A 76 51.09 -9.33 -63.31
C SER A 76 50.53 -10.70 -62.94
N GLU A 77 51.31 -11.43 -62.16
CA GLU A 77 50.80 -12.66 -61.53
C GLU A 77 49.92 -12.31 -60.34
N ILE A 78 48.69 -12.78 -60.40
CA ILE A 78 47.74 -12.66 -59.31
C ILE A 78 47.38 -14.04 -58.82
N PRO A 79 46.98 -14.20 -57.53
CA PRO A 79 46.50 -15.47 -56.99
C PRO A 79 45.28 -16.00 -57.80
N ASN A 80 45.41 -17.26 -58.24
CA ASN A 80 44.36 -17.97 -58.91
C ASN A 80 43.37 -18.46 -57.82
N THR A 81 42.30 -17.70 -57.59
CA THR A 81 41.34 -17.96 -56.54
C THR A 81 39.99 -18.39 -57.10
N SER A 82 39.46 -19.48 -56.59
CA SER A 82 38.06 -19.89 -56.79
C SER A 82 37.23 -19.60 -55.55
N LEU A 83 35.95 -19.26 -55.73
CA LEU A 83 35.02 -19.08 -54.66
C LEU A 83 34.45 -20.47 -54.26
N LEU A 84 34.66 -20.84 -53.01
CA LEU A 84 34.05 -22.03 -52.42
C LEU A 84 32.90 -21.60 -51.53
N GLU A 85 31.70 -22.09 -51.81
CA GLU A 85 30.54 -21.92 -50.99
C GLU A 85 30.51 -23.02 -49.94
N ASN A 86 30.72 -22.69 -48.69
CA ASN A 86 30.63 -23.60 -47.57
C ASN A 86 29.24 -23.46 -46.95
N SER A 87 28.59 -24.59 -46.69
CA SER A 87 27.32 -24.56 -45.92
C SER A 87 27.48 -23.85 -44.59
N ALA A 88 26.37 -23.28 -44.10
CA ALA A 88 26.34 -22.71 -42.78
C ALA A 88 26.77 -23.75 -41.73
N LYS A 89 27.47 -23.31 -40.68
CA LYS A 89 27.82 -24.21 -39.58
C LYS A 89 26.61 -24.71 -38.84
N PRO A 90 26.68 -25.91 -38.23
CA PRO A 90 25.57 -26.43 -37.40
C PRO A 90 25.21 -25.44 -36.30
N PHE A 91 23.90 -25.41 -35.94
CA PHE A 91 23.34 -24.50 -34.95
C PHE A 91 24.13 -24.48 -33.64
N GLY A 92 24.44 -25.64 -33.06
CA GLY A 92 25.16 -25.73 -31.79
C GLY A 92 26.57 -25.14 -31.82
N GLU A 93 27.28 -25.29 -32.98
CA GLU A 93 28.60 -24.70 -33.19
C GLU A 93 28.52 -23.18 -33.32
N GLN A 94 27.52 -22.67 -34.04
CA GLN A 94 27.30 -21.22 -34.17
C GLN A 94 26.95 -20.57 -32.83
N LEU A 95 26.15 -21.25 -31.96
CA LEU A 95 25.81 -20.74 -30.64
C LEU A 95 27.04 -20.54 -29.76
N SER A 96 28.03 -21.45 -29.86
CA SER A 96 29.25 -21.37 -29.05
C SER A 96 30.32 -20.47 -29.65
N GLU A 97 30.33 -20.28 -30.97
CA GLU A 97 31.34 -19.42 -31.63
C GLU A 97 30.89 -17.96 -31.74
N ASN A 98 29.57 -17.73 -31.80
CA ASN A 98 29.02 -16.39 -31.96
C ASN A 98 28.50 -15.82 -30.63
N ASP A 99 28.84 -16.44 -29.49
CA ASP A 99 28.43 -15.94 -28.20
C ASP A 99 29.13 -14.62 -27.86
N GLY A 100 28.33 -13.73 -27.32
CA GLY A 100 28.78 -12.44 -26.86
C GLY A 100 28.37 -12.19 -25.43
N ILE A 101 29.32 -11.84 -24.58
CA ILE A 101 29.07 -11.45 -23.21
C ILE A 101 29.41 -9.97 -23.07
N SER A 102 28.46 -9.19 -22.58
CA SER A 102 28.70 -7.81 -22.19
C SER A 102 28.17 -7.53 -20.81
N TYR A 103 28.96 -6.94 -19.98
CA TYR A 103 28.59 -6.52 -18.64
C TYR A 103 29.21 -5.16 -18.32
N GLY A 104 28.56 -4.43 -17.43
CA GLY A 104 29.10 -3.13 -17.08
C GLY A 104 28.25 -2.44 -16.00
N LEU A 105 28.72 -1.27 -15.63
CA LEU A 105 28.05 -0.35 -14.73
C LEU A 105 27.76 0.94 -15.50
N ASN A 106 26.52 1.38 -15.40
CA ASN A 106 26.11 2.69 -15.91
C ASN A 106 25.73 3.58 -14.73
N MET A 107 26.38 4.73 -14.62
CA MET A 107 26.08 5.76 -13.62
C MET A 107 25.48 6.97 -14.30
N SER A 108 24.31 7.39 -13.84
CA SER A 108 23.59 8.55 -14.37
C SER A 108 23.23 9.51 -13.24
N MET A 109 23.51 10.79 -13.44
CA MET A 109 23.18 11.87 -12.49
C MET A 109 22.60 13.06 -13.26
N PRO A 110 21.38 13.50 -12.98
CA PRO A 110 20.80 14.68 -13.62
C PRO A 110 21.43 15.95 -13.03
N ILE A 111 22.12 16.72 -13.88
CA ILE A 111 22.75 18.00 -13.47
C ILE A 111 21.70 19.13 -13.46
N PHE A 112 20.85 19.16 -14.47
CA PHE A 112 19.77 20.14 -14.60
C PHE A 112 18.54 19.53 -15.28
N ASN A 113 17.36 19.72 -14.69
CA ASN A 113 16.09 19.18 -15.19
C ASN A 113 14.95 20.23 -15.11
N GLY A 114 15.26 21.52 -15.33
CA GLY A 114 14.26 22.57 -15.30
C GLY A 114 13.59 22.75 -13.93
N PHE A 115 14.31 22.52 -12.83
CA PHE A 115 13.81 22.57 -11.45
C PHE A 115 12.72 21.53 -11.11
N SER A 116 12.49 20.53 -11.98
CA SER A 116 11.49 19.49 -11.75
C SER A 116 11.70 18.76 -10.42
N THR A 117 12.92 18.29 -10.16
CA THR A 117 13.27 17.62 -8.89
C THR A 117 13.02 18.52 -7.68
N ARG A 118 13.45 19.79 -7.75
CA ARG A 118 13.23 20.75 -6.65
C ARG A 118 11.74 20.94 -6.35
N ASN A 119 10.93 21.09 -7.39
CA ASN A 119 9.49 21.27 -7.24
C ASN A 119 8.82 20.00 -6.73
N ASN A 120 9.32 18.82 -7.11
CA ASN A 120 8.84 17.52 -6.61
C ASN A 120 9.11 17.38 -5.10
N VAL A 121 10.33 17.68 -4.67
CA VAL A 121 10.70 17.70 -3.24
C VAL A 121 9.81 18.66 -2.45
N LYS A 122 9.56 19.86 -2.98
CA LYS A 122 8.66 20.84 -2.33
C LYS A 122 7.22 20.31 -2.21
N ARG A 123 6.70 19.67 -3.24
CA ARG A 123 5.35 19.05 -3.21
C ARG A 123 5.27 17.96 -2.14
N ASN A 124 6.27 17.09 -2.08
CA ASN A 124 6.32 16.03 -1.07
C ASN A 124 6.49 16.59 0.34
N LEU A 125 7.23 17.69 0.51
CA LEU A 125 7.30 18.38 1.81
C LEU A 125 5.92 18.89 2.26
N VAL A 126 5.16 19.49 1.34
CA VAL A 126 3.76 19.91 1.62
C VAL A 126 2.88 18.71 1.93
N ASN A 127 3.08 17.58 1.23
CA ASN A 127 2.35 16.34 1.51
C ASN A 127 2.64 15.80 2.91
N VAL A 128 3.90 15.83 3.36
CA VAL A 128 4.27 15.49 4.75
C VAL A 128 3.50 16.37 5.74
N LYS A 129 3.52 17.70 5.54
CA LYS A 129 2.79 18.63 6.39
C LYS A 129 1.28 18.36 6.43
N ARG A 130 0.69 18.03 5.28
CA ARG A 130 -0.72 17.67 5.22
C ARG A 130 -1.02 16.42 6.05
N ASN A 131 -0.19 15.37 5.94
CA ASN A 131 -0.37 14.14 6.72
C ASN A 131 -0.11 14.38 8.23
N GLU A 132 0.79 15.30 8.59
CA GLU A 132 1.00 15.71 9.98
C GLU A 132 -0.28 16.32 10.57
N TYR A 133 -0.93 17.26 9.87
CA TYR A 133 -2.20 17.83 10.31
C TYR A 133 -3.35 16.81 10.31
N GLN A 134 -3.37 15.86 9.37
CA GLN A 134 -4.35 14.78 9.37
C GLN A 134 -4.19 13.85 10.58
N LEU A 135 -2.96 13.56 10.99
CA LEU A 135 -2.68 12.81 12.21
C LEU A 135 -3.13 13.57 13.46
N GLU A 136 -2.86 14.86 13.52
CA GLU A 136 -3.31 15.71 14.62
C GLU A 136 -4.83 15.76 14.69
N GLN A 137 -5.50 15.95 13.54
CA GLN A 137 -6.96 15.90 13.46
C GLN A 137 -7.53 14.56 13.94
N ALA A 138 -6.97 13.44 13.50
CA ALA A 138 -7.41 12.11 13.93
C ALA A 138 -7.27 11.91 15.47
N LYS A 139 -6.22 12.50 16.07
CA LYS A 139 -6.05 12.47 17.54
C LYS A 139 -7.08 13.32 18.27
N LEU A 140 -7.42 14.49 17.73
CA LEU A 140 -8.44 15.37 18.29
C LEU A 140 -9.85 14.77 18.16
N ASP A 141 -10.16 14.18 17.00
CA ASP A 141 -11.44 13.51 16.76
C ASP A 141 -11.64 12.32 17.69
N LEU A 142 -10.58 11.53 17.92
CA LEU A 142 -10.61 10.46 18.90
C LEU A 142 -10.82 10.99 20.32
N GLU A 143 -10.14 12.05 20.71
CA GLU A 143 -10.30 12.66 22.04
C GLU A 143 -11.72 13.18 22.25
N SER A 144 -12.29 13.84 21.25
CA SER A 144 -13.69 14.30 21.25
C SER A 144 -14.66 13.12 21.39
N SER A 145 -14.43 12.03 20.62
CA SER A 145 -15.29 10.83 20.68
C SER A 145 -15.24 10.13 22.03
N VAL A 146 -14.05 10.03 22.63
CA VAL A 146 -13.90 9.47 24.00
C VAL A 146 -14.60 10.32 25.03
N TYR A 147 -14.45 11.64 24.93
CA TYR A 147 -15.11 12.57 25.85
C TYR A 147 -16.64 12.49 25.72
N GLN A 148 -17.15 12.45 24.50
CA GLN A 148 -18.60 12.26 24.26
C GLN A 148 -19.11 10.95 24.87
N ALA A 149 -18.41 9.83 24.64
CA ALA A 149 -18.77 8.55 25.22
C ALA A 149 -18.75 8.56 26.75
N PHE A 150 -17.81 9.29 27.35
CA PHE A 150 -17.77 9.46 28.81
C PHE A 150 -18.98 10.25 29.34
N VAL A 151 -19.31 11.39 28.71
CA VAL A 151 -20.46 12.20 29.09
C VAL A 151 -21.76 11.41 28.91
N ASP A 152 -21.88 10.64 27.83
CA ASP A 152 -23.03 9.78 27.57
C ASP A 152 -23.18 8.68 28.65
N ALA A 153 -22.10 8.05 29.07
CA ALA A 153 -22.11 7.05 30.12
C ALA A 153 -22.48 7.67 31.51
N GLU A 154 -21.95 8.85 31.81
CA GLU A 154 -22.27 9.60 33.02
C GLU A 154 -23.78 10.00 33.05
N GLY A 155 -24.28 10.50 31.91
CA GLY A 155 -25.69 10.85 31.76
C GLY A 155 -26.63 9.64 31.95
N ALA A 156 -26.27 8.50 31.33
CA ALA A 156 -27.02 7.26 31.47
C ALA A 156 -27.01 6.72 32.91
N LYS A 157 -25.86 6.86 33.62
CA LYS A 157 -25.80 6.51 35.04
C LYS A 157 -26.78 7.34 35.87
N LYS A 158 -26.78 8.66 35.70
CA LYS A 158 -27.70 9.55 36.41
C LYS A 158 -29.16 9.23 36.09
N SER A 159 -29.48 8.88 34.86
CA SER A 159 -30.79 8.44 34.43
C SER A 159 -31.21 7.12 35.11
N TYR A 160 -30.28 6.16 35.20
CA TYR A 160 -30.53 4.90 35.92
C TYR A 160 -30.74 5.14 37.41
N ASP A 161 -29.92 5.96 38.07
CA ASP A 161 -30.04 6.29 39.49
C ASP A 161 -31.40 6.96 39.79
N ALA A 162 -31.89 7.86 38.93
CA ALA A 162 -33.20 8.50 39.03
C ALA A 162 -34.36 7.52 38.81
N ALA A 163 -34.22 6.62 37.82
CA ALA A 163 -35.24 5.60 37.55
C ALA A 163 -35.34 4.61 38.73
N LEU A 164 -34.21 4.24 39.34
CA LEU A 164 -34.16 3.37 40.52
C LEU A 164 -34.89 4.00 41.71
N ALA A 165 -34.62 5.26 42.03
CA ALA A 165 -35.29 5.99 43.09
C ALA A 165 -36.82 6.12 42.84
N SER A 166 -37.21 6.32 41.57
CA SER A 166 -38.62 6.33 41.17
C SER A 166 -39.29 4.97 41.37
N PHE A 167 -38.61 3.89 40.99
CA PHE A 167 -39.08 2.52 41.16
C PHE A 167 -39.31 2.19 42.63
N GLU A 168 -38.32 2.44 43.50
CA GLU A 168 -38.45 2.22 44.95
C GLU A 168 -39.67 2.95 45.54
N SER A 169 -39.92 4.19 45.10
CA SER A 169 -41.10 4.96 45.53
C SER A 169 -42.43 4.36 45.04
N GLN A 170 -42.45 3.86 43.78
CA GLN A 170 -43.67 3.23 43.21
C GLN A 170 -43.91 1.83 43.78
N GLU A 171 -42.85 1.11 44.12
CA GLU A 171 -42.95 -0.19 44.81
C GLU A 171 -43.60 -0.04 46.17
N LEU A 172 -43.13 0.91 47.00
CA LEU A 172 -43.70 1.22 48.27
C LEU A 172 -45.19 1.66 48.16
N ALA A 173 -45.50 2.51 47.16
CA ALA A 173 -46.88 2.93 46.92
C ALA A 173 -47.78 1.77 46.49
N TYR A 174 -47.26 0.82 45.73
CA TYR A 174 -47.98 -0.38 45.32
C TYR A 174 -48.23 -1.31 46.54
N GLU A 175 -47.27 -1.52 47.42
CA GLU A 175 -47.40 -2.31 48.65
C GLU A 175 -48.50 -1.72 49.57
N TYR A 176 -48.50 -0.41 49.77
CA TYR A 176 -49.57 0.27 50.52
C TYR A 176 -50.96 0.14 49.88
N ALA A 177 -51.00 0.29 48.53
CA ALA A 177 -52.28 0.13 47.82
C ALA A 177 -52.83 -1.30 47.92
N GLN A 178 -51.91 -2.30 47.83
CA GLN A 178 -52.28 -3.71 48.02
C GLN A 178 -52.85 -3.97 49.41
N THR A 179 -52.14 -3.56 50.46
CA THR A 179 -52.57 -3.73 51.85
C THR A 179 -53.99 -3.09 52.10
N ARG A 180 -54.21 -1.87 51.55
CA ARG A 180 -55.49 -1.20 51.64
C ARG A 180 -56.58 -1.90 50.84
N PHE A 181 -56.25 -2.48 49.68
CA PHE A 181 -57.21 -3.24 48.88
C PHE A 181 -57.61 -4.54 49.58
N ASP A 182 -56.65 -5.25 50.18
CA ASP A 182 -56.91 -6.52 50.89
C ASP A 182 -57.80 -6.36 52.09
N VAL A 183 -57.77 -5.19 52.75
CA VAL A 183 -58.67 -4.88 53.89
C VAL A 183 -59.91 -4.11 53.45
N GLY A 184 -60.19 -3.93 52.16
CA GLY A 184 -61.40 -3.30 51.65
C GLY A 184 -61.39 -1.77 51.71
N LEU A 185 -60.32 -1.10 52.00
CA LEU A 185 -60.21 0.36 52.14
C LEU A 185 -59.92 1.12 50.83
N THR A 186 -59.73 0.43 49.69
CA THR A 186 -59.57 1.03 48.38
C THR A 186 -60.31 0.22 47.31
N ASN A 187 -60.63 0.84 46.17
CA ASN A 187 -61.37 0.18 45.10
C ASN A 187 -60.36 -0.45 44.07
N SER A 188 -60.88 -1.38 43.22
CA SER A 188 -60.07 -2.10 42.22
C SER A 188 -59.44 -1.20 41.18
N PHE A 189 -60.02 -0.02 40.89
CA PHE A 189 -59.49 0.93 39.94
C PHE A 189 -58.17 1.57 40.47
N GLU A 190 -58.21 2.09 41.70
CA GLU A 190 -57.04 2.70 42.35
C GLU A 190 -55.93 1.68 42.55
N PHE A 191 -56.26 0.47 42.97
CA PHE A 191 -55.27 -0.61 43.06
C PHE A 191 -54.66 -0.95 41.72
N SER A 192 -55.43 -1.11 40.63
CA SER A 192 -54.95 -1.38 39.29
C SER A 192 -54.07 -0.25 38.75
N GLN A 193 -54.39 1.01 39.06
CA GLN A 193 -53.58 2.17 38.67
C GLN A 193 -52.24 2.16 39.38
N SER A 194 -52.17 1.83 40.68
CA SER A 194 -50.92 1.71 41.42
C SER A 194 -50.06 0.58 40.86
N LYS A 195 -50.65 -0.59 40.56
CA LYS A 195 -50.00 -1.73 39.93
C LYS A 195 -49.41 -1.37 38.54
N LEU A 196 -50.16 -0.60 37.74
CA LEU A 196 -49.68 -0.15 36.42
C LEU A 196 -48.46 0.77 36.54
N ARG A 197 -48.48 1.73 37.49
CA ARG A 197 -47.35 2.64 37.74
C ARG A 197 -46.12 1.87 38.23
N TYR A 198 -46.28 0.92 39.13
CA TYR A 198 -45.20 0.02 39.55
C TYR A 198 -44.61 -0.78 38.39
N SER A 199 -45.47 -1.37 37.55
CA SER A 199 -45.02 -2.14 36.39
C SER A 199 -44.27 -1.26 35.38
N GLN A 200 -44.76 -0.03 35.13
CA GLN A 200 -44.09 0.92 34.24
C GLN A 200 -42.72 1.36 34.79
N SER A 201 -42.63 1.67 36.09
CA SER A 201 -41.37 2.05 36.71
C SER A 201 -40.36 0.90 36.71
N ASN A 202 -40.76 -0.35 36.87
CA ASN A 202 -39.91 -1.53 36.76
C ASN A 202 -39.34 -1.70 35.34
N ILE A 203 -40.17 -1.47 34.31
CA ILE A 203 -39.69 -1.49 32.92
C ILE A 203 -38.65 -0.40 32.68
N GLU A 204 -38.90 0.81 33.21
CA GLU A 204 -38.01 1.97 33.03
C GLU A 204 -36.67 1.78 33.75
N VAL A 205 -36.64 1.21 34.94
CA VAL A 205 -35.37 0.85 35.61
C VAL A 205 -34.57 -0.14 34.81
N ASN A 206 -35.21 -1.18 34.30
CA ASN A 206 -34.48 -2.18 33.49
C ASN A 206 -33.95 -1.57 32.20
N ARG A 207 -34.73 -0.73 31.53
CA ARG A 207 -34.32 -0.03 30.32
C ARG A 207 -33.11 0.88 30.57
N SER A 208 -33.18 1.75 31.58
CA SER A 208 -32.10 2.68 31.92
C SER A 208 -30.85 1.96 32.41
N LYS A 209 -30.99 0.81 33.13
CA LYS A 209 -29.88 -0.04 33.52
C LYS A 209 -29.08 -0.58 32.32
N TYR A 210 -29.77 -1.15 31.33
CA TYR A 210 -29.14 -1.68 30.16
C TYR A 210 -28.56 -0.59 29.24
N ASP A 211 -29.20 0.59 29.17
CA ASP A 211 -28.63 1.74 28.46
C ASP A 211 -27.32 2.20 29.09
N TYR A 212 -27.27 2.31 30.43
CA TYR A 212 -26.03 2.63 31.15
C TYR A 212 -24.92 1.59 30.91
N ILE A 213 -25.28 0.28 31.04
CA ILE A 213 -24.30 -0.80 30.78
C ILE A 213 -23.77 -0.71 29.35
N PHE A 214 -24.64 -0.51 28.36
CA PHE A 214 -24.25 -0.39 26.97
C PHE A 214 -23.29 0.78 26.73
N LYS A 215 -23.61 1.98 27.24
CA LYS A 215 -22.74 3.17 27.09
C LYS A 215 -21.42 3.00 27.83
N LEU A 216 -21.39 2.32 28.96
CA LEU A 216 -20.17 1.97 29.66
C LEU A 216 -19.30 1.03 28.82
N LYS A 217 -19.90 0.03 28.17
CA LYS A 217 -19.18 -0.89 27.29
C LYS A 217 -18.62 -0.20 26.03
N VAL A 218 -19.36 0.76 25.48
CA VAL A 218 -18.84 1.62 24.39
C VAL A 218 -17.61 2.40 24.84
N LEU A 219 -17.63 2.94 26.06
CA LEU A 219 -16.47 3.64 26.63
C LEU A 219 -15.27 2.70 26.83
N GLU A 220 -15.49 1.48 27.37
CA GLU A 220 -14.44 0.46 27.51
C GLU A 220 -13.78 0.09 26.16
N LEU A 221 -14.57 0.02 25.09
CA LEU A 221 -14.07 -0.24 23.74
C LEU A 221 -13.09 0.85 23.27
N PHE A 222 -13.30 2.11 23.62
CA PHE A 222 -12.34 3.19 23.31
C PHE A 222 -10.98 3.02 24.04
N PHE A 223 -10.96 2.31 25.17
CA PHE A 223 -9.72 2.00 25.87
C PHE A 223 -9.01 0.75 25.34
N GLY A 224 -9.60 0.08 24.34
CA GLY A 224 -8.99 -1.06 23.64
C GLY A 224 -9.30 -2.41 24.25
N ILE A 225 -10.34 -2.51 25.05
CA ILE A 225 -10.89 -3.79 25.51
C ILE A 225 -11.66 -4.37 24.32
N PRO A 226 -11.27 -5.54 23.78
CA PRO A 226 -11.98 -6.12 22.65
C PRO A 226 -13.42 -6.51 23.03
N ALA A 227 -14.32 -6.39 22.07
CA ALA A 227 -15.75 -6.69 22.29
C ALA A 227 -16.00 -8.13 22.79
N THR A 228 -15.09 -9.05 22.50
CA THR A 228 -15.13 -10.46 22.95
C THR A 228 -14.81 -10.64 24.44
N GLU A 229 -14.15 -9.67 25.07
CA GLU A 229 -13.78 -9.69 26.49
C GLU A 229 -14.71 -8.84 27.38
N LEU A 230 -15.67 -8.15 26.77
CA LEU A 230 -16.68 -7.37 27.50
C LEU A 230 -17.57 -8.32 28.28
N LYS A 231 -17.44 -8.35 29.60
CA LYS A 231 -18.35 -9.07 30.52
C LYS A 231 -19.58 -8.20 30.79
N PHE A 232 -20.76 -8.73 30.51
CA PHE A 232 -22.05 -8.09 30.77
C PHE A 232 -22.56 -8.46 32.15
#